data_137c05949a7ab1c49211c5596180ba87
#
_entry.id   137c05949a7ab1c49211c5596180ba87
#
_cell.length_a   1.000
_cell.length_b   1.000
_cell.length_c   1.000
_cell.angle_alpha   90.00
_cell.angle_beta   90.00
_cell.angle_gamma   90.00
#
_symmetry.space_group_name_H-M   'P 1'
#
loop_
_entity.id
_entity.type
_entity.pdbx_description
1 polymer ?
#
loop_
_entity_poly.entity_id
_entity_poly.type
_entity_poly.pdbx_seq_one_letter_code
_entity_poly.pdbx_strand_id
1 'polypeptide(L)'
;MNVLEKVKRLQEERGWSTYKLAYEACLTQSTLSNMFARGTCPTVDTLEKICDAFGISLAEFFEEDGYKAHVSKEELELLQKYRALTNKEKDAVKSMIDALFKK
;
A
#
# COMPACT_ATOMS: atom_id res chain seq x y z
N MET A 1 -11.80 -4.73 0.27
CA MET A 1 -10.67 -4.89 -0.69
C MET A 1 -10.65 -6.29 -1.27
N ASN A 2 -10.48 -6.43 -2.56
CA ASN A 2 -10.23 -7.74 -3.16
C ASN A 2 -8.72 -7.92 -3.32
N VAL A 3 -8.16 -8.87 -2.57
CA VAL A 3 -6.71 -9.11 -2.52
C VAL A 3 -6.16 -9.54 -3.88
N LEU A 4 -6.85 -10.45 -4.56
CA LEU A 4 -6.40 -10.94 -5.86
C LEU A 4 -6.44 -9.86 -6.94
N GLU A 5 -7.45 -9.01 -6.93
CA GLU A 5 -7.52 -7.88 -7.87
C GLU A 5 -6.37 -6.92 -7.64
N LYS A 6 -6.00 -6.67 -6.40
CA LYS A 6 -4.87 -5.80 -6.09
C LYS A 6 -3.54 -6.42 -6.54
N VAL A 7 -3.35 -7.71 -6.29
CA VAL A 7 -2.16 -8.44 -6.78
C VAL A 7 -2.06 -8.33 -8.30
N LYS A 8 -3.18 -8.56 -8.99
CA LYS A 8 -3.21 -8.49 -10.45
C LYS A 8 -2.93 -7.09 -10.97
N ARG A 9 -3.47 -6.07 -10.31
CA ARG A 9 -3.22 -4.67 -10.66
C ARG A 9 -1.74 -4.32 -10.51
N LEU A 10 -1.11 -4.72 -9.40
CA LEU A 10 0.31 -4.48 -9.16
C LEU A 10 1.19 -5.21 -10.18
N GLN A 11 0.79 -6.42 -10.55
CA GLN A 11 1.44 -7.19 -11.61
C GLN A 11 1.39 -6.46 -12.95
N GLU A 12 0.22 -5.95 -13.31
CA GLU A 12 0.01 -5.21 -14.55
C GLU A 12 0.77 -3.88 -14.57
N GLU A 13 0.79 -3.16 -13.46
CA GLU A 13 1.54 -1.91 -13.34
C GLU A 13 3.03 -2.10 -13.59
N ARG A 14 3.57 -3.26 -13.21
CA ARG A 14 4.98 -3.59 -13.43
C ARG A 14 5.24 -4.23 -14.79
N GLY A 15 4.21 -4.54 -15.53
CA GLY A 15 4.35 -5.25 -16.80
C GLY A 15 4.84 -6.69 -16.64
N TRP A 16 4.57 -7.32 -15.49
CA TRP A 16 5.00 -8.69 -15.21
C TRP A 16 3.95 -9.70 -15.68
N SER A 17 4.43 -10.81 -16.25
CA SER A 17 3.59 -11.97 -16.48
C SER A 17 3.35 -12.74 -15.17
N THR A 18 2.37 -13.64 -15.19
CA THR A 18 2.15 -14.56 -14.06
C THR A 18 3.39 -15.40 -13.78
N TYR A 19 4.10 -15.82 -14.84
CA TYR A 19 5.36 -16.54 -14.71
C TYR A 19 6.42 -15.70 -13.98
N LYS A 20 6.56 -14.44 -14.37
CA LYS A 20 7.54 -13.52 -13.75
C LYS A 20 7.23 -13.30 -12.28
N LEU A 21 5.96 -13.06 -11.93
CA LEU A 21 5.56 -12.88 -10.55
C LEU A 21 5.82 -14.13 -9.73
N ALA A 22 5.46 -15.30 -10.24
CA ALA A 22 5.71 -16.57 -9.56
C ALA A 22 7.20 -16.79 -9.31
N TYR A 23 8.03 -16.52 -10.32
CA TYR A 23 9.47 -16.64 -10.19
C TYR A 23 10.03 -15.73 -9.09
N GLU A 24 9.66 -14.46 -9.10
CA GLU A 24 10.12 -13.48 -8.11
C GLU A 24 9.60 -13.77 -6.69
N ALA A 25 8.40 -14.33 -6.60
CA ALA A 25 7.77 -14.67 -5.32
C ALA A 25 8.16 -16.06 -4.80
N CYS A 26 9.02 -16.78 -5.53
CA CYS A 26 9.41 -18.15 -5.18
C CYS A 26 8.21 -19.10 -5.09
N LEU A 27 7.23 -18.89 -5.98
CA LEU A 27 6.03 -19.72 -6.10
C LEU A 27 6.07 -20.45 -7.45
N THR A 28 5.29 -21.52 -7.58
CA THR A 28 5.10 -22.14 -8.89
C THR A 28 4.09 -21.34 -9.69
N GLN A 29 4.25 -21.32 -11.01
CA GLN A 29 3.27 -20.68 -11.89
C GLN A 29 1.89 -21.31 -11.72
N SER A 30 1.83 -22.64 -11.55
CA SER A 30 0.58 -23.36 -11.33
C SER A 30 -0.15 -22.88 -10.09
N THR A 31 0.57 -22.67 -8.99
CA THR A 31 -0.02 -22.16 -7.75
C THR A 31 -0.68 -20.80 -7.97
N LEU A 32 0.05 -19.90 -8.61
CA LEU A 32 -0.44 -18.54 -8.86
C LEU A 32 -1.61 -18.52 -9.86
N SER A 33 -1.48 -19.27 -10.95
CA SER A 33 -2.54 -19.39 -11.97
C SER A 33 -3.82 -19.98 -11.39
N ASN A 34 -3.70 -21.03 -10.56
CA ASN A 34 -4.86 -21.63 -9.91
C ASN A 34 -5.53 -20.68 -8.93
N MET A 35 -4.73 -19.90 -8.22
CA MET A 35 -5.24 -18.91 -7.28
C MET A 35 -6.10 -17.86 -8.02
N PHE A 36 -5.60 -17.34 -9.12
CA PHE A 36 -6.35 -16.40 -9.96
C PHE A 36 -7.60 -17.02 -10.57
N ALA A 37 -7.48 -18.23 -11.09
CA ALA A 37 -8.60 -18.92 -11.74
C ALA A 37 -9.74 -19.27 -10.78
N ARG A 38 -9.39 -19.65 -9.54
CA ARG A 38 -10.39 -20.04 -8.52
C ARG A 38 -10.87 -18.89 -7.66
N GLY A 39 -10.22 -17.73 -7.74
CA GLY A 39 -10.55 -16.61 -6.86
C GLY A 39 -10.23 -16.90 -5.40
N THR A 40 -9.27 -17.78 -5.13
CA THR A 40 -8.91 -18.19 -3.77
C THR A 40 -8.04 -17.11 -3.11
N CYS A 41 -8.42 -16.69 -1.91
CA CYS A 41 -7.62 -15.74 -1.15
C CYS A 41 -6.29 -16.40 -0.74
N PRO A 42 -5.13 -15.77 -1.00
CA PRO A 42 -3.86 -16.33 -0.60
C PRO A 42 -3.71 -16.36 0.93
N THR A 43 -2.91 -17.30 1.42
CA THR A 43 -2.52 -17.32 2.84
C THR A 43 -1.58 -16.13 3.10
N VAL A 44 -1.39 -15.79 4.38
CA VAL A 44 -0.47 -14.73 4.76
C VAL A 44 0.95 -15.01 4.25
N ASP A 45 1.43 -16.25 4.39
CA ASP A 45 2.74 -16.65 3.89
C ASP A 45 2.90 -16.41 2.38
N THR A 46 1.89 -16.81 1.62
CA THR A 46 1.88 -16.61 0.17
C THR A 46 1.86 -15.12 -0.18
N LEU A 47 1.04 -14.37 0.53
CA LEU A 47 0.93 -12.92 0.31
C LEU A 47 2.23 -12.19 0.66
N GLU A 48 2.92 -12.61 1.72
CA GLU A 48 4.24 -12.06 2.07
C GLU A 48 5.25 -12.27 0.94
N LYS A 49 5.27 -13.47 0.36
CA LYS A 49 6.14 -13.77 -0.78
C LYS A 49 5.84 -12.88 -1.97
N ILE A 50 4.57 -12.65 -2.25
CA ILE A 50 4.12 -11.78 -3.34
C ILE A 50 4.53 -10.33 -3.06
N CYS A 51 4.32 -9.85 -1.83
CA CYS A 51 4.72 -8.50 -1.44
C CYS A 51 6.24 -8.31 -1.52
N ASP A 52 7.00 -9.30 -1.08
CA ASP A 52 8.47 -9.27 -1.20
C ASP A 52 8.91 -9.17 -2.65
N ALA A 53 8.24 -9.90 -3.54
CA ALA A 53 8.51 -9.83 -4.97
C ALA A 53 8.27 -8.43 -5.52
N PHE A 54 7.23 -7.75 -5.05
CA PHE A 54 6.92 -6.39 -5.45
C PHE A 54 7.76 -5.32 -4.73
N GLY A 55 8.50 -5.71 -3.70
CA GLY A 55 9.31 -4.78 -2.92
C GLY A 55 8.47 -3.90 -2.00
N ILE A 56 7.34 -4.38 -1.54
CA ILE A 56 6.46 -3.67 -0.61
C ILE A 56 6.23 -4.50 0.64
N SER A 57 5.82 -3.83 1.72
CA SER A 57 5.41 -4.50 2.96
C SER A 57 3.95 -4.93 2.89
N LEU A 58 3.52 -5.82 3.79
CA LEU A 58 2.10 -6.14 3.94
C LEU A 58 1.29 -4.91 4.29
N ALA A 59 1.83 -4.03 5.13
CA ALA A 59 1.15 -2.79 5.50
C ALA A 59 0.90 -1.91 4.28
N GLU A 60 1.90 -1.77 3.41
CA GLU A 60 1.76 -1.02 2.15
C GLU A 60 0.75 -1.67 1.21
N PHE A 61 0.75 -3.01 1.16
CA PHE A 61 -0.21 -3.75 0.34
C PHE A 61 -1.65 -3.48 0.79
N PHE A 62 -1.89 -3.43 2.09
CA PHE A 62 -3.23 -3.20 2.63
C PHE A 62 -3.59 -1.72 2.75
N GLU A 63 -2.69 -0.83 2.40
CA GLU A 63 -2.98 0.59 2.29
C GLU A 63 -3.90 0.82 1.10
N GLU A 64 -5.15 1.14 1.38
CA GLU A 64 -6.14 1.30 0.34
C GLU A 64 -6.11 2.71 -0.25
N ASP A 65 -6.37 2.80 -1.55
CA ASP A 65 -6.55 4.09 -2.22
C ASP A 65 -7.72 4.87 -1.59
N GLY A 66 -8.71 4.15 -1.04
CA GLY A 66 -9.82 4.74 -0.30
C GLY A 66 -9.40 5.52 0.94
N TYR A 67 -8.28 5.17 1.56
CA TYR A 67 -7.73 5.95 2.67
C TYR A 67 -7.36 7.37 2.21
N LYS A 68 -6.77 7.49 1.04
CA LYS A 68 -6.46 8.79 0.45
C LYS A 68 -7.71 9.55 0.04
N ALA A 69 -8.79 8.84 -0.29
CA ALA A 69 -10.06 9.45 -0.66
C ALA A 69 -10.76 10.13 0.53
N HIS A 70 -10.37 9.79 1.77
CA HIS A 70 -10.89 10.45 2.97
C HIS A 70 -10.14 11.73 3.33
N VAL A 71 -9.06 12.01 2.60
CA VAL A 71 -8.27 13.24 2.80
C VAL A 71 -8.67 14.23 1.71
N SER A 72 -9.15 15.40 2.11
CA SER A 72 -9.52 16.45 1.17
C SER A 72 -8.28 17.03 0.50
N LYS A 73 -8.48 17.73 -0.61
CA LYS A 73 -7.41 18.42 -1.30
C LYS A 73 -6.70 19.42 -0.38
N GLU A 74 -7.47 20.14 0.42
CA GLU A 74 -6.97 21.11 1.40
C GLU A 74 -6.10 20.43 2.45
N GLU A 75 -6.55 19.29 2.97
CA GLU A 75 -5.80 18.51 3.95
C GLU A 75 -4.51 17.95 3.35
N LEU A 76 -4.55 17.49 2.10
CA LEU A 76 -3.38 16.98 1.41
C LEU A 76 -2.32 18.08 1.21
N GLU A 77 -2.75 19.28 0.84
CA GLU A 77 -1.86 20.44 0.71
C GLU A 77 -1.21 20.78 2.04
N LEU A 78 -1.98 20.74 3.11
CA LEU A 78 -1.49 20.99 4.47
C LEU A 78 -0.43 19.95 4.88
N LEU A 79 -0.68 18.68 4.59
CA LEU A 79 0.28 17.60 4.86
C LEU A 79 1.59 17.79 4.09
N GLN A 80 1.51 18.19 2.84
CA GLN A 80 2.70 18.45 2.02
C GLN A 80 3.54 19.59 2.58
N LYS A 81 2.88 20.67 3.00
CA LYS A 81 3.54 21.81 3.63
C LYS A 81 4.18 21.42 4.96
N TYR A 82 3.46 20.64 5.76
CA TYR A 82 3.95 20.17 7.05
C TYR A 82 5.23 19.32 6.88
N ARG A 83 5.23 18.42 5.90
CA ARG A 83 6.39 17.56 5.63
C ARG A 83 7.64 18.35 5.22
N ALA A 84 7.45 19.51 4.61
CA ALA A 84 8.55 20.36 4.18
C ALA A 84 9.16 21.20 5.33
N LEU A 85 8.52 21.25 6.47
CA LEU A 85 8.98 22.01 7.63
C LEU A 85 10.17 21.33 8.33
N THR A 86 10.99 22.16 9.00
CA THR A 86 12.02 21.63 9.90
C THR A 86 11.37 21.03 11.15
N ASN A 87 12.12 20.23 11.90
CA ASN A 87 11.61 19.64 13.14
C ASN A 87 11.16 20.70 14.15
N LYS A 88 11.89 21.80 14.25
CA LYS A 88 11.54 22.93 15.12
C LYS A 88 10.22 23.57 14.69
N GLU A 89 10.03 23.75 13.40
CA GLU A 89 8.81 24.32 12.83
C GLU A 89 7.63 23.37 13.01
N LYS A 90 7.85 22.07 12.83
CA LYS A 90 6.82 21.04 13.08
C LYS A 90 6.35 21.08 14.55
N ASP A 91 7.28 21.22 15.48
CA ASP A 91 6.95 21.32 16.91
C ASP A 91 6.10 22.55 17.20
N ALA A 92 6.41 23.66 16.57
CA ALA A 92 5.63 24.90 16.70
C ALA A 92 4.20 24.72 16.20
N VAL A 93 4.04 24.06 15.05
CA VAL A 93 2.71 23.76 14.48
C VAL A 93 1.92 22.84 15.40
N LYS A 94 2.55 21.78 15.92
CA LYS A 94 1.90 20.86 16.85
C LYS A 94 1.44 21.56 18.11
N SER A 95 2.26 22.45 18.67
CA SER A 95 1.90 23.24 19.87
C SER A 95 0.69 24.13 19.61
N MET A 96 0.62 24.72 18.42
CA MET A 96 -0.52 25.55 18.03
C MET A 96 -1.80 24.74 17.92
N ILE A 97 -1.72 23.57 17.31
CA ILE A 97 -2.86 22.66 17.16
C ILE A 97 -3.34 22.21 18.54
N ASP A 98 -2.43 21.81 19.42
CA ASP A 98 -2.76 21.39 20.78
C ASP A 98 -3.45 22.50 21.57
N ALA A 99 -2.99 23.72 21.43
CA ALA A 99 -3.59 24.89 22.08
C ALA A 99 -5.03 25.12 21.59
N LEU A 100 -5.30 24.90 20.30
CA LEU A 100 -6.64 25.03 19.74
C LEU A 100 -7.56 23.92 20.22
N PHE A 101 -7.03 22.71 20.43
CA PHE A 101 -7.81 21.56 20.90
C PHE A 101 -8.20 21.67 22.37
N LYS A 102 -7.45 22.40 23.19
CA LYS A 102 -7.64 22.50 24.62
C LYS A 102 -8.66 23.57 25.06
N LYS A 103 -9.45 24.02 24.16
CA LYS A 103 -10.51 25.01 24.45
C LYS A 103 -11.57 24.46 25.38
#